data_8c9df6e22a948a9eb0e57b1634561151
#
_entry.id   8c9df6e22a948a9eb0e57b1634561151
#
_cell.length_a   1.000
_cell.length_b   1.000
_cell.length_c   1.000
_cell.angle_alpha   90.00
_cell.angle_beta   90.00
_cell.angle_gamma   90.00
#
_symmetry.space_group_name_H-M   'P 1'
#
loop_
_entity.id
_entity.type
_entity.pdbx_description
1 polymer ?
#
loop_
_entity_poly.entity_id
_entity_poly.type
_entity_poly.pdbx_seq_one_letter_code
_entity_poly.pdbx_strand_id
1 'polypeptide(L)'
;MRLTTLFGITLSLAIGIGEVTLPVTQAVQLRDGLVYFVQPPKLVNATTTYKEVNVWGGTYYFTINVPENAGESLQKVTIAQKEGSENIRYNLDDTRAFVGTRDRKETQLKLGPVTNERKTRTVSVNFDPPVTPGQTITIALRPVSNPSFSGVYLFGVTAFPVGEKAHGQFLGFGRFQFYSNWGSWWFP
;
A
#
# COMPACT_ATOMS: atom_id res chain seq x y z
N MET A 1 53.18 63.99 29.34
CA MET A 1 53.12 62.89 28.34
C MET A 1 52.48 61.68 29.04
N ARG A 2 51.20 61.47 28.76
CA ARG A 2 50.49 60.25 29.25
C ARG A 2 49.85 59.61 28.02
N LEU A 3 50.29 58.39 27.69
CA LEU A 3 49.82 57.55 26.65
C LEU A 3 48.58 56.79 27.17
N THR A 4 47.44 57.00 26.56
CA THR A 4 46.17 56.25 26.84
C THR A 4 46.00 55.18 25.81
N THR A 5 46.12 53.91 26.24
CA THR A 5 45.90 52.72 25.43
C THR A 5 44.42 52.40 25.42
N LEU A 6 43.76 52.41 24.27
CA LEU A 6 42.41 51.95 24.07
C LEU A 6 42.39 50.45 23.82
N PHE A 7 41.74 49.69 24.73
CA PHE A 7 41.44 48.26 24.56
C PHE A 7 40.12 48.12 23.74
N GLY A 8 40.23 47.63 22.54
CA GLY A 8 39.08 47.25 21.75
C GLY A 8 38.63 45.82 22.10
N ILE A 9 37.41 45.68 22.60
CA ILE A 9 36.80 44.39 22.84
C ILE A 9 36.05 43.96 21.57
N THR A 10 36.53 43.01 20.83
CA THR A 10 35.84 42.37 19.73
C THR A 10 34.95 41.25 20.27
N LEU A 11 33.63 41.47 20.22
CA LEU A 11 32.62 40.49 20.56
C LEU A 11 32.40 39.56 19.36
N SER A 12 32.97 38.36 19.42
CA SER A 12 32.75 37.30 18.41
C SER A 12 31.43 36.61 18.68
N LEU A 13 30.45 36.85 17.81
CA LEU A 13 29.16 36.17 17.83
C LEU A 13 29.34 34.77 17.14
N ALA A 14 29.48 33.70 17.92
CA ALA A 14 29.48 32.34 17.41
C ALA A 14 28.04 31.93 17.12
N ILE A 15 27.67 31.91 15.84
CA ILE A 15 26.40 31.30 15.38
C ILE A 15 26.60 29.79 15.38
N GLY A 16 26.09 29.12 16.39
CA GLY A 16 26.01 27.65 16.42
C GLY A 16 24.98 27.17 15.41
N ILE A 17 25.45 26.66 14.27
CA ILE A 17 24.62 25.91 13.36
C ILE A 17 24.34 24.54 14.01
N GLY A 18 23.21 24.41 14.67
CA GLY A 18 22.73 23.13 15.17
C GLY A 18 22.47 22.21 13.99
N GLU A 19 23.27 21.18 13.81
CA GLU A 19 22.96 20.09 12.90
C GLU A 19 21.70 19.38 13.40
N VAL A 20 20.60 19.56 12.65
CA VAL A 20 19.37 18.77 12.85
C VAL A 20 19.65 17.39 12.31
N THR A 21 20.17 16.49 13.15
CA THR A 21 20.25 15.06 12.82
C THR A 21 18.83 14.51 12.81
N LEU A 22 18.26 14.35 11.62
CA LEU A 22 17.03 13.58 11.46
C LEU A 22 17.29 12.14 11.92
N PRO A 23 16.42 11.53 12.71
CA PRO A 23 16.59 10.14 13.11
C PRO A 23 16.51 9.30 11.85
N VAL A 24 17.61 8.67 11.48
CA VAL A 24 17.63 7.64 10.42
C VAL A 24 16.89 6.44 11.04
N THR A 25 15.65 6.23 10.60
CA THR A 25 14.88 5.04 10.97
C THR A 25 15.58 3.84 10.35
N GLN A 26 16.36 3.11 11.12
CA GLN A 26 17.04 1.91 10.64
C GLN A 26 16.04 0.78 10.52
N ALA A 27 15.90 0.24 9.32
CA ALA A 27 15.25 -1.04 9.07
C ALA A 27 15.87 -2.15 9.92
N VAL A 28 15.06 -3.08 10.37
CA VAL A 28 15.58 -4.31 10.98
C VAL A 28 16.12 -5.21 9.88
N GLN A 29 17.41 -5.05 9.58
CA GLN A 29 18.12 -5.98 8.72
C GLN A 29 18.68 -7.10 9.60
N LEU A 30 18.13 -8.30 9.45
CA LEU A 30 18.65 -9.49 10.14
C LEU A 30 20.02 -9.91 9.55
N ARG A 31 20.80 -10.69 10.31
CA ARG A 31 22.15 -11.15 9.92
C ARG A 31 22.21 -11.87 8.56
N ASP A 32 21.09 -12.41 8.07
CA ASP A 32 20.94 -13.07 6.78
C ASP A 32 20.59 -12.12 5.63
N GLY A 33 20.52 -10.81 5.90
CA GLY A 33 20.19 -9.77 4.93
C GLY A 33 18.70 -9.67 4.58
N LEU A 34 17.82 -10.40 5.28
CA LEU A 34 16.36 -10.26 5.13
C LEU A 34 15.89 -8.92 5.67
N VAL A 35 15.01 -8.26 4.94
CA VAL A 35 14.42 -6.95 5.31
C VAL A 35 12.96 -7.15 5.69
N TYR A 36 12.59 -6.64 6.86
CA TYR A 36 11.23 -6.69 7.41
C TYR A 36 10.74 -5.29 7.75
N PHE A 37 9.43 -5.10 7.77
CA PHE A 37 8.85 -3.95 8.45
C PHE A 37 9.04 -4.10 9.97
N VAL A 38 9.44 -3.04 10.66
CA VAL A 38 9.45 -2.97 12.14
C VAL A 38 8.02 -3.10 12.65
N GLN A 39 7.13 -2.28 12.09
CA GLN A 39 5.69 -2.37 12.29
C GLN A 39 5.03 -2.65 10.95
N PRO A 40 4.43 -3.84 10.75
CA PRO A 40 3.80 -4.19 9.49
C PRO A 40 2.66 -3.25 9.10
N PRO A 41 2.48 -2.96 7.80
CA PRO A 41 1.26 -2.34 7.32
C PRO A 41 0.01 -3.13 7.72
N LYS A 42 -1.16 -2.49 7.66
CA LYS A 42 -2.43 -3.12 8.01
C LYS A 42 -3.42 -3.00 6.86
N LEU A 43 -4.09 -4.09 6.51
CA LEU A 43 -5.25 -4.05 5.64
C LEU A 43 -6.42 -3.44 6.42
N VAL A 44 -6.80 -2.21 6.06
CA VAL A 44 -7.86 -1.45 6.73
C VAL A 44 -9.23 -1.82 6.19
N ASN A 45 -9.31 -1.97 4.86
CA ASN A 45 -10.57 -2.25 4.18
C ASN A 45 -10.35 -2.98 2.86
N ALA A 46 -11.31 -3.82 2.49
CA ALA A 46 -11.41 -4.39 1.16
C ALA A 46 -12.88 -4.34 0.71
N THR A 47 -13.16 -3.68 -0.41
CA THR A 47 -14.51 -3.49 -0.90
C THR A 47 -14.57 -3.47 -2.43
N THR A 48 -15.77 -3.62 -2.99
CA THR A 48 -16.01 -3.55 -4.44
C THR A 48 -17.07 -2.50 -4.77
N THR A 49 -17.04 -2.00 -6.00
CA THR A 49 -18.05 -1.07 -6.49
C THR A 49 -19.41 -1.74 -6.60
N TYR A 50 -19.45 -2.97 -7.11
CA TYR A 50 -20.66 -3.74 -7.35
C TYR A 50 -20.55 -5.10 -6.67
N LYS A 51 -21.66 -5.56 -6.10
CA LYS A 51 -21.76 -6.86 -5.41
C LYS A 51 -22.55 -7.89 -6.19
N GLU A 52 -23.08 -7.54 -7.33
CA GLU A 52 -23.84 -8.42 -8.21
C GLU A 52 -22.88 -9.24 -9.07
N VAL A 53 -23.26 -10.48 -9.36
CA VAL A 53 -22.51 -11.36 -10.30
C VAL A 53 -22.61 -10.83 -11.74
N ASN A 54 -21.68 -11.23 -12.59
CA ASN A 54 -21.64 -10.92 -14.04
C ASN A 54 -21.60 -9.41 -14.37
N VAL A 55 -21.29 -8.53 -13.42
CA VAL A 55 -21.24 -7.08 -13.67
C VAL A 55 -19.86 -6.71 -14.24
N TRP A 56 -19.87 -5.95 -15.34
CA TRP A 56 -18.72 -5.35 -15.99
C TRP A 56 -18.37 -3.99 -15.33
N GLY A 57 -17.13 -3.60 -15.41
CA GLY A 57 -16.71 -2.27 -14.94
C GLY A 57 -16.64 -2.11 -13.43
N GLY A 58 -16.70 -3.20 -12.68
CA GLY A 58 -16.43 -3.22 -11.25
C GLY A 58 -14.99 -2.81 -10.94
N THR A 59 -14.76 -2.41 -9.69
CA THR A 59 -13.41 -2.11 -9.17
C THR A 59 -13.30 -2.67 -7.75
N TYR A 60 -12.22 -3.37 -7.48
CA TYR A 60 -11.90 -3.92 -6.17
C TYR A 60 -10.88 -3.03 -5.49
N TYR A 61 -11.22 -2.50 -4.33
CA TYR A 61 -10.40 -1.58 -3.55
C TYR A 61 -9.82 -2.30 -2.34
N PHE A 62 -8.51 -2.17 -2.17
CA PHE A 62 -7.78 -2.65 -0.99
C PHE A 62 -7.09 -1.46 -0.35
N THR A 63 -7.57 -1.04 0.82
CA THR A 63 -7.01 0.08 1.58
C THR A 63 -6.05 -0.44 2.62
N ILE A 64 -4.82 0.06 2.59
CA ILE A 64 -3.70 -0.36 3.42
C ILE A 64 -3.15 0.86 4.15
N ASN A 65 -3.00 0.76 5.44
CA ASN A 65 -2.29 1.75 6.25
C ASN A 65 -0.84 1.30 6.45
N VAL A 66 0.11 2.15 6.06
CA VAL A 66 1.53 2.00 6.35
C VAL A 66 1.84 2.87 7.55
N PRO A 67 2.11 2.30 8.75
CA PRO A 67 2.29 3.10 9.96
C PRO A 67 3.56 3.95 9.89
N GLU A 68 3.62 5.05 10.63
CA GLU A 68 4.77 5.95 10.67
C GLU A 68 6.05 5.23 11.14
N ASN A 69 5.89 4.28 12.06
CA ASN A 69 6.98 3.45 12.60
C ASN A 69 7.16 2.13 11.83
N ALA A 70 6.76 2.08 10.56
CA ALA A 70 6.97 0.88 9.73
C ALA A 70 8.45 0.51 9.57
N GLY A 71 9.36 1.48 9.72
CA GLY A 71 10.80 1.29 9.58
C GLY A 71 11.26 1.29 8.13
N GLU A 72 10.49 0.69 7.22
CA GLU A 72 10.76 0.62 5.80
C GLU A 72 9.60 1.14 4.95
N SER A 73 9.93 1.61 3.75
CA SER A 73 8.92 1.97 2.74
C SER A 73 8.31 0.71 2.12
N LEU A 74 7.05 0.82 1.73
CA LEU A 74 6.32 -0.26 1.06
C LEU A 74 6.66 -0.28 -0.44
N GLN A 75 7.34 -1.34 -0.88
CA GLN A 75 7.74 -1.52 -2.28
C GLN A 75 6.70 -2.24 -3.12
N LYS A 76 6.10 -3.30 -2.55
CA LYS A 76 5.21 -4.18 -3.30
C LYS A 76 4.07 -4.70 -2.42
N VAL A 77 2.91 -4.88 -3.04
CA VAL A 77 1.77 -5.59 -2.46
C VAL A 77 1.37 -6.73 -3.38
N THR A 78 1.13 -7.91 -2.81
CA THR A 78 0.51 -9.02 -3.53
C THR A 78 -0.90 -9.27 -3.01
N ILE A 79 -1.82 -9.53 -3.93
CA ILE A 79 -3.22 -9.80 -3.66
C ILE A 79 -3.53 -11.16 -4.30
N ALA A 80 -3.66 -12.19 -3.47
CA ALA A 80 -3.85 -13.57 -3.92
C ALA A 80 -5.29 -14.02 -3.63
N GLN A 81 -6.03 -14.40 -4.65
CA GLN A 81 -7.35 -15.02 -4.45
C GLN A 81 -7.16 -16.40 -3.80
N LYS A 82 -7.62 -16.56 -2.56
CA LYS A 82 -7.50 -17.77 -1.76
C LYS A 82 -8.74 -18.65 -1.84
N GLU A 83 -9.93 -18.03 -1.89
CA GLU A 83 -11.22 -18.72 -1.99
C GLU A 83 -12.10 -18.06 -3.05
N GLY A 84 -13.08 -18.80 -3.52
CA GLY A 84 -14.06 -18.41 -4.53
C GLY A 84 -14.24 -19.51 -5.58
N SER A 85 -15.44 -19.59 -6.15
CA SER A 85 -15.87 -20.66 -7.07
C SER A 85 -15.18 -20.58 -8.43
N GLU A 86 -14.65 -19.41 -8.82
CA GLU A 86 -13.94 -19.21 -10.09
C GLU A 86 -12.76 -18.25 -9.94
N ASN A 87 -11.85 -18.27 -10.90
CA ASN A 87 -10.70 -17.38 -10.95
C ASN A 87 -11.10 -16.03 -11.56
N ILE A 88 -10.91 -14.95 -10.81
CA ILE A 88 -11.17 -13.60 -11.31
C ILE A 88 -10.00 -13.15 -12.17
N ARG A 89 -10.35 -12.64 -13.38
CA ARG A 89 -9.39 -12.06 -14.33
C ARG A 89 -9.41 -10.54 -14.20
N TYR A 90 -8.23 -9.92 -14.36
CA TYR A 90 -8.05 -8.47 -14.21
C TYR A 90 -7.52 -7.82 -15.47
N ASN A 91 -7.95 -6.60 -15.74
CA ASN A 91 -7.33 -5.67 -16.68
C ASN A 91 -6.19 -4.96 -15.94
N LEU A 92 -4.98 -5.47 -16.07
CA LEU A 92 -3.83 -4.99 -15.27
C LEU A 92 -3.45 -3.54 -15.60
N ASP A 93 -3.59 -3.13 -16.86
CA ASP A 93 -3.30 -1.77 -17.33
C ASP A 93 -4.23 -0.71 -16.72
N ASP A 94 -5.40 -1.14 -16.24
CA ASP A 94 -6.38 -0.31 -15.55
C ASP A 94 -6.15 -0.26 -14.02
N THR A 95 -5.12 -0.93 -13.51
CA THR A 95 -4.78 -0.87 -12.10
C THR A 95 -4.33 0.53 -11.72
N ARG A 96 -4.86 1.05 -10.61
CA ARG A 96 -4.47 2.36 -10.06
C ARG A 96 -4.20 2.21 -8.57
N ALA A 97 -3.37 3.12 -8.06
CA ALA A 97 -3.21 3.30 -6.63
C ALA A 97 -3.17 4.78 -6.30
N PHE A 98 -3.61 5.15 -5.11
CA PHE A 98 -3.64 6.53 -4.66
C PHE A 98 -3.51 6.60 -3.13
N VAL A 99 -3.03 7.73 -2.65
CA VAL A 99 -3.04 8.06 -1.22
C VAL A 99 -4.48 8.32 -0.79
N GLY A 100 -4.83 7.89 0.41
CA GLY A 100 -6.17 8.01 0.96
C GLY A 100 -7.04 6.77 0.78
N THR A 101 -8.34 6.93 0.99
CA THR A 101 -9.36 5.89 0.91
C THR A 101 -10.16 5.99 -0.38
N ARG A 102 -11.00 4.99 -0.68
CA ARG A 102 -11.91 5.01 -1.84
C ARG A 102 -12.74 6.30 -1.91
N ASP A 103 -13.23 6.76 -0.76
CA ASP A 103 -14.14 7.90 -0.67
C ASP A 103 -13.40 9.25 -0.57
N ARG A 104 -12.12 9.21 -0.18
CA ARG A 104 -11.24 10.37 -0.06
C ARG A 104 -9.93 10.08 -0.79
N LYS A 105 -9.95 10.25 -2.11
CA LYS A 105 -8.79 10.09 -2.97
C LYS A 105 -7.96 11.37 -2.93
N GLU A 106 -6.68 11.21 -2.68
CA GLU A 106 -5.70 12.28 -2.72
C GLU A 106 -4.78 12.10 -3.94
N THR A 107 -3.46 12.09 -3.73
CA THR A 107 -2.47 11.98 -4.80
C THR A 107 -2.46 10.58 -5.42
N GLN A 108 -2.48 10.49 -6.75
CA GLN A 108 -2.27 9.24 -7.46
C GLN A 108 -0.81 8.77 -7.31
N LEU A 109 -0.63 7.52 -6.97
CA LEU A 109 0.67 6.86 -6.88
C LEU A 109 1.09 6.32 -8.23
N LYS A 110 2.36 6.50 -8.56
CA LYS A 110 2.96 5.88 -9.74
C LYS A 110 3.23 4.41 -9.44
N LEU A 111 2.80 3.54 -10.35
CA LEU A 111 3.03 2.11 -10.27
C LEU A 111 4.19 1.71 -11.18
N GLY A 112 5.02 0.82 -10.70
CA GLY A 112 5.91 0.00 -11.49
C GLY A 112 5.13 -1.15 -12.15
N PRO A 113 5.80 -2.28 -12.49
CA PRO A 113 5.16 -3.42 -13.12
C PRO A 113 4.02 -3.99 -12.26
N VAL A 114 2.84 -4.16 -12.89
CA VAL A 114 1.72 -4.91 -12.32
C VAL A 114 1.64 -6.23 -13.07
N THR A 115 1.71 -7.34 -12.33
CA THR A 115 1.74 -8.68 -12.91
C THR A 115 0.66 -9.58 -12.31
N ASN A 116 0.27 -10.62 -13.03
CA ASN A 116 -0.68 -11.64 -12.55
C ASN A 116 -0.12 -13.04 -12.79
N GLU A 117 0.17 -13.74 -11.70
CA GLU A 117 0.53 -15.15 -11.73
C GLU A 117 -0.75 -15.99 -11.65
N ARG A 118 -1.11 -16.61 -12.78
CA ARG A 118 -2.38 -17.35 -12.92
C ARG A 118 -2.45 -18.62 -12.07
N LYS A 119 -1.31 -19.30 -11.88
CA LYS A 119 -1.28 -20.56 -11.11
C LYS A 119 -1.58 -20.32 -9.63
N THR A 120 -1.00 -19.27 -9.07
CA THR A 120 -1.21 -18.87 -7.67
C THR A 120 -2.38 -17.89 -7.50
N ARG A 121 -3.01 -17.46 -8.61
CA ARG A 121 -4.09 -16.45 -8.64
C ARG A 121 -3.69 -15.15 -7.93
N THR A 122 -2.46 -14.70 -8.15
CA THR A 122 -1.85 -13.60 -7.42
C THR A 122 -1.56 -12.42 -8.33
N VAL A 123 -2.12 -11.27 -8.01
CA VAL A 123 -1.75 -9.98 -8.61
C VAL A 123 -0.66 -9.35 -7.74
N SER A 124 0.44 -8.92 -8.38
CA SER A 124 1.53 -8.18 -7.74
C SER A 124 1.54 -6.76 -8.24
N VAL A 125 1.50 -5.80 -7.34
CA VAL A 125 1.53 -4.36 -7.61
C VAL A 125 2.81 -3.79 -7.01
N ASN A 126 3.69 -3.24 -7.85
CA ASN A 126 4.91 -2.56 -7.42
C ASN A 126 4.68 -1.05 -7.42
N PHE A 127 5.27 -0.35 -6.45
CA PHE A 127 5.23 1.12 -6.34
C PHE A 127 6.57 1.69 -6.81
N ASP A 128 6.54 2.74 -7.63
CA ASP A 128 7.72 3.44 -8.12
C ASP A 128 7.46 4.96 -8.20
N PRO A 129 7.90 5.72 -7.17
CA PRO A 129 8.70 5.32 -6.00
C PRO A 129 7.93 4.50 -4.96
N PRO A 130 8.64 3.84 -4.01
CA PRO A 130 8.03 3.15 -2.87
C PRO A 130 7.20 4.09 -2.01
N VAL A 131 6.16 3.55 -1.36
CA VAL A 131 5.28 4.33 -0.46
C VAL A 131 5.97 4.54 0.87
N THR A 132 6.09 5.79 1.28
CA THR A 132 6.72 6.15 2.56
C THR A 132 5.83 5.77 3.75
N PRO A 133 6.43 5.47 4.92
CA PRO A 133 5.70 5.31 6.18
C PRO A 133 4.78 6.51 6.50
N GLY A 134 3.74 6.28 7.27
CA GLY A 134 2.74 7.28 7.65
C GLY A 134 1.59 7.46 6.67
N GLN A 135 1.58 6.74 5.55
CA GLN A 135 0.53 6.90 4.52
C GLN A 135 -0.52 5.80 4.59
N THR A 136 -1.76 6.20 4.35
CA THR A 136 -2.84 5.27 3.98
C THR A 136 -2.98 5.31 2.46
N ILE A 137 -2.94 4.15 1.82
CA ILE A 137 -3.06 4.01 0.37
C ILE A 137 -4.21 3.08 -0.01
N THR A 138 -4.73 3.25 -1.20
CA THR A 138 -5.73 2.33 -1.76
C THR A 138 -5.29 1.85 -3.14
N ILE A 139 -5.25 0.53 -3.31
CA ILE A 139 -5.05 -0.14 -4.60
C ILE A 139 -6.42 -0.43 -5.19
N ALA A 140 -6.64 -0.04 -6.43
CA ALA A 140 -7.85 -0.26 -7.20
C ALA A 140 -7.55 -1.24 -8.34
N LEU A 141 -7.98 -2.49 -8.21
CA LEU A 141 -7.89 -3.52 -9.23
C LEU A 141 -9.17 -3.54 -10.05
N ARG A 142 -9.04 -3.64 -11.37
CA ARG A 142 -10.17 -3.71 -12.29
C ARG A 142 -10.37 -5.13 -12.80
N PRO A 143 -11.36 -5.89 -12.28
CA PRO A 143 -11.70 -7.17 -12.86
C PRO A 143 -12.30 -6.97 -14.26
N VAL A 144 -12.13 -7.95 -15.15
CA VAL A 144 -12.80 -7.96 -16.46
C VAL A 144 -14.31 -7.98 -16.24
N SER A 145 -14.78 -8.80 -15.31
CA SER A 145 -16.16 -8.84 -14.79
C SER A 145 -16.15 -9.34 -13.36
N ASN A 146 -17.21 -9.06 -12.62
CA ASN A 146 -17.48 -9.77 -11.38
C ASN A 146 -17.67 -11.27 -11.68
N PRO A 147 -17.45 -12.16 -10.68
CA PRO A 147 -17.62 -13.59 -10.87
C PRO A 147 -19.04 -13.94 -11.37
N SER A 148 -19.16 -15.07 -12.06
CA SER A 148 -20.43 -15.61 -12.55
C SER A 148 -21.20 -16.32 -11.45
N PHE A 149 -20.52 -16.80 -10.44
CA PHE A 149 -21.11 -17.51 -9.31
C PHE A 149 -21.18 -16.61 -8.07
N SER A 150 -22.35 -16.57 -7.45
CA SER A 150 -22.53 -15.92 -6.15
C SER A 150 -21.75 -16.66 -5.06
N GLY A 151 -21.38 -15.95 -4.01
CA GLY A 151 -20.64 -16.53 -2.89
C GLY A 151 -19.60 -15.60 -2.29
N VAL A 152 -18.79 -16.16 -1.41
CA VAL A 152 -17.66 -15.48 -0.77
C VAL A 152 -16.40 -15.69 -1.57
N TYR A 153 -15.66 -14.62 -1.76
CA TYR A 153 -14.33 -14.61 -2.38
C TYR A 153 -13.35 -13.96 -1.41
N LEU A 154 -12.29 -14.69 -1.06
CA LEU A 154 -11.27 -14.23 -0.12
C LEU A 154 -9.97 -13.91 -0.87
N PHE A 155 -9.39 -12.76 -0.54
CA PHE A 155 -8.14 -12.27 -1.11
C PHE A 155 -7.13 -12.06 0.01
N GLY A 156 -6.07 -12.86 0.06
CA GLY A 156 -4.96 -12.69 0.98
C GLY A 156 -4.06 -11.54 0.49
N VAL A 157 -3.82 -10.58 1.35
CA VAL A 157 -2.98 -9.41 1.04
C VAL A 157 -1.65 -9.54 1.78
N THR A 158 -0.53 -9.37 1.05
CA THR A 158 0.83 -9.43 1.61
C THR A 158 1.60 -8.19 1.17
N ALA A 159 2.27 -7.53 2.10
CA ALA A 159 3.13 -6.36 1.84
C ALA A 159 4.60 -6.73 1.90
N PHE A 160 5.41 -6.07 1.08
CA PHE A 160 6.86 -6.27 1.02
C PHE A 160 7.56 -4.92 1.19
N PRO A 161 8.55 -4.82 2.10
CA PRO A 161 9.36 -3.63 2.24
C PRO A 161 10.31 -3.43 1.05
N VAL A 162 10.99 -2.30 1.01
CA VAL A 162 12.12 -2.08 0.11
C VAL A 162 13.29 -3.00 0.53
N GLY A 163 13.95 -3.60 -0.45
CA GLY A 163 15.14 -4.43 -0.23
C GLY A 163 15.22 -5.61 -1.19
N GLU A 164 16.44 -6.06 -1.48
CA GLU A 164 16.67 -7.20 -2.38
C GLU A 164 16.09 -8.51 -1.82
N LYS A 165 16.21 -8.70 -0.51
CA LYS A 165 15.67 -9.87 0.21
C LYS A 165 14.48 -9.46 1.10
N ALA A 166 13.50 -8.74 0.50
CA ALA A 166 12.31 -8.31 1.19
C ALA A 166 11.45 -9.51 1.63
N HIS A 167 11.17 -9.62 2.93
CA HIS A 167 10.28 -10.63 3.46
C HIS A 167 8.83 -10.14 3.42
N GLY A 168 7.96 -10.92 2.77
CA GLY A 168 6.53 -10.61 2.67
C GLY A 168 5.80 -10.81 3.99
N GLN A 169 5.10 -9.78 4.45
CA GLN A 169 4.30 -9.84 5.67
C GLN A 169 2.81 -9.83 5.33
N PHE A 170 2.11 -10.85 5.81
CA PHE A 170 0.68 -11.03 5.57
C PHE A 170 -0.13 -10.01 6.37
N LEU A 171 -1.03 -9.30 5.68
CA LEU A 171 -1.84 -8.22 6.27
C LEU A 171 -3.26 -8.66 6.65
N GLY A 172 -3.71 -9.81 6.17
CA GLY A 172 -5.06 -10.30 6.38
C GLY A 172 -5.80 -10.62 5.08
N PHE A 173 -7.10 -10.90 5.21
CA PHE A 173 -7.97 -11.21 4.09
C PHE A 173 -8.94 -10.07 3.78
N GLY A 174 -9.01 -9.68 2.49
CA GLY A 174 -10.14 -8.96 1.93
C GLY A 174 -11.26 -9.93 1.59
N ARG A 175 -12.46 -9.72 2.16
CA ARG A 175 -13.64 -10.57 1.94
C ARG A 175 -14.65 -9.85 1.07
N PHE A 176 -14.97 -10.41 -0.09
CA PHE A 176 -16.03 -9.93 -0.97
C PHE A 176 -17.17 -10.95 -0.99
N GLN A 177 -18.39 -10.43 -0.97
CA GLN A 177 -19.59 -11.23 -1.11
C GLN A 177 -20.30 -10.81 -2.39
N PHE A 178 -20.50 -11.75 -3.31
CA PHE A 178 -21.25 -11.52 -4.55
C PHE A 178 -22.60 -12.22 -4.48
N TYR A 179 -23.62 -11.56 -5.04
CA TYR A 179 -25.01 -12.01 -5.01
C TYR A 179 -25.53 -12.16 -6.44
N SER A 180 -26.41 -13.17 -6.64
CA SER A 180 -27.19 -13.28 -7.86
C SER A 180 -28.52 -12.54 -7.71
N ASN A 181 -28.87 -11.71 -8.69
CA ASN A 181 -30.13 -10.97 -8.71
C ASN A 181 -31.33 -11.81 -9.20
N TRP A 182 -31.28 -13.13 -9.10
CA TRP A 182 -32.34 -14.02 -9.63
C TRP A 182 -33.65 -13.98 -8.83
N GLY A 183 -33.83 -13.07 -7.86
CA GLY A 183 -35.00 -13.01 -6.99
C GLY A 183 -36.03 -11.92 -7.26
N SER A 184 -35.77 -10.90 -8.10
CA SER A 184 -36.68 -9.75 -8.23
C SER A 184 -37.67 -9.80 -9.40
N TRP A 185 -37.66 -10.84 -10.23
CA TRP A 185 -38.52 -10.93 -11.42
C TRP A 185 -39.74 -11.87 -11.30
N TRP A 186 -39.96 -12.50 -10.13
CA TRP A 186 -41.00 -13.55 -9.98
C TRP A 186 -42.08 -13.25 -8.95
N PHE A 187 -42.32 -12.00 -8.57
CA PHE A 187 -43.56 -11.63 -7.87
C PHE A 187 -44.21 -10.49 -8.63
N PRO A 188 -45.42 -10.77 -9.23
CA PRO A 188 -46.29 -9.73 -9.79
C PRO A 188 -46.89 -8.87 -8.69
#